data_d9d07ca09bc0017c003f16e702caa36a
#
_entry.id   d9d07ca09bc0017c003f16e702caa36a
#
_cell.length_a   1.000
_cell.length_b   1.000
_cell.length_c   1.000
_cell.angle_alpha   90.00
_cell.angle_beta   90.00
_cell.angle_gamma   90.00
#
_symmetry.space_group_name_H-M   'P 1'
#
loop_
_entity.id
_entity.type
_entity.pdbx_description
1 polymer ?
#
loop_
_entity_poly.entity_id
_entity_poly.type
_entity_poly.pdbx_seq_one_letter_code
_entity_poly.pdbx_strand_id
1 'polypeptide(L)'
;MTTFWRMRTGILLLLVGGLAQSRAVELNVSREALERTLKQQLFSGPNGRYYLKGNAQSPCSIYAEDAHMSFVQDRIVVRLKTHARLGRQMGGSCLGIALSLPAEVSVAPDAEEETIGFRDARVDKVSDHQELNFVLTPFLRRQIPSSMKLNAADLLRKALAGSTASSGYKVTLQRLKIHSMQIQGDNLVVDVDGDLSIQ
;
A
#
# COMPACT_ATOMS: atom_id res chain seq x y z
N MET A 1 16.30 11.49 -83.34
CA MET A 1 16.53 12.13 -82.04
C MET A 1 15.65 11.38 -81.02
N THR A 2 16.26 10.43 -80.31
CA THR A 2 15.56 9.53 -79.39
C THR A 2 16.09 9.78 -78.00
N THR A 3 15.22 10.27 -77.12
CA THR A 3 15.54 10.58 -75.73
C THR A 3 15.17 9.38 -74.85
N PHE A 4 16.18 8.77 -74.25
CA PHE A 4 16.04 7.67 -73.30
C PHE A 4 15.59 8.19 -71.94
N TRP A 5 14.44 7.74 -71.42
CA TRP A 5 13.96 7.98 -70.07
C TRP A 5 14.33 6.79 -69.15
N ARG A 6 15.28 7.00 -68.28
CA ARG A 6 15.69 6.03 -67.25
C ARG A 6 14.72 6.10 -66.13
N MET A 7 13.90 5.08 -65.97
CA MET A 7 13.05 4.82 -64.82
C MET A 7 13.93 4.31 -63.67
N ARG A 8 14.09 5.14 -62.60
CA ARG A 8 14.72 4.72 -61.33
C ARG A 8 13.63 4.11 -60.45
N THR A 9 13.65 2.80 -60.31
CA THR A 9 12.84 2.05 -59.38
C THR A 9 13.42 2.22 -57.97
N GLY A 10 12.80 3.08 -57.15
CA GLY A 10 13.12 3.20 -55.71
C GLY A 10 12.47 2.05 -54.94
N ILE A 11 13.28 1.14 -54.42
CA ILE A 11 12.84 0.10 -53.46
C ILE A 11 12.58 0.79 -52.11
N LEU A 12 11.32 0.94 -51.77
CA LEU A 12 10.88 1.42 -50.43
C LEU A 12 10.93 0.22 -49.46
N LEU A 13 12.04 0.08 -48.71
CA LEU A 13 12.17 -0.87 -47.60
C LEU A 13 11.23 -0.42 -46.45
N LEU A 14 10.07 -1.03 -46.37
CA LEU A 14 9.18 -0.94 -45.19
C LEU A 14 9.83 -1.72 -44.04
N LEU A 15 10.53 -1.01 -43.16
CA LEU A 15 10.91 -1.50 -41.85
C LEU A 15 9.62 -1.66 -40.99
N VAL A 16 9.08 -2.89 -41.00
CA VAL A 16 8.06 -3.29 -40.04
C VAL A 16 8.79 -3.53 -38.71
N GLY A 17 8.98 -2.44 -37.96
CA GLY A 17 9.40 -2.53 -36.57
C GLY A 17 8.30 -3.23 -35.79
N GLY A 18 8.51 -4.50 -35.45
CA GLY A 18 7.65 -5.22 -34.52
C GLY A 18 7.68 -4.49 -33.18
N LEU A 19 6.62 -3.77 -32.87
CA LEU A 19 6.34 -3.27 -31.53
C LEU A 19 6.09 -4.51 -30.67
N ALA A 20 7.11 -4.92 -29.91
CA ALA A 20 6.91 -5.86 -28.81
C ALA A 20 5.92 -5.19 -27.84
N GLN A 21 4.65 -5.58 -27.92
CA GLN A 21 3.66 -5.20 -26.94
C GLN A 21 4.04 -5.90 -25.64
N SER A 22 4.70 -5.18 -24.73
CA SER A 22 4.76 -5.60 -23.33
C SER A 22 3.32 -5.65 -22.83
N ARG A 23 2.85 -6.86 -22.55
CA ARG A 23 1.53 -7.02 -21.92
C ARG A 23 1.70 -6.67 -20.46
N ALA A 24 1.35 -5.46 -20.10
CA ALA A 24 1.19 -5.08 -18.71
C ALA A 24 0.12 -5.96 -18.05
N VAL A 25 0.41 -6.45 -16.87
CA VAL A 25 -0.53 -7.21 -16.05
C VAL A 25 -1.09 -6.27 -14.99
N GLU A 26 -2.40 -6.22 -14.87
CA GLU A 26 -3.05 -5.45 -13.82
C GLU A 26 -3.25 -6.31 -12.57
N LEU A 27 -2.75 -5.83 -11.44
CA LEU A 27 -3.04 -6.36 -10.11
C LEU A 27 -4.09 -5.48 -9.43
N ASN A 28 -5.22 -6.07 -9.10
CA ASN A 28 -6.28 -5.38 -8.38
C ASN A 28 -6.18 -5.71 -6.88
N VAL A 29 -5.81 -4.70 -6.08
CA VAL A 29 -5.74 -4.82 -4.61
C VAL A 29 -6.96 -4.12 -4.02
N SER A 30 -7.88 -4.89 -3.47
CA SER A 30 -9.09 -4.31 -2.87
C SER A 30 -8.79 -3.55 -1.58
N ARG A 31 -9.64 -2.59 -1.26
CA ARG A 31 -9.61 -1.84 -0.01
C ARG A 31 -9.57 -2.78 1.22
N GLU A 32 -10.38 -3.83 1.20
CA GLU A 32 -10.44 -4.83 2.27
C GLU A 32 -9.13 -5.60 2.43
N ALA A 33 -8.41 -5.87 1.33
CA ALA A 33 -7.11 -6.54 1.38
C ALA A 33 -6.06 -5.64 2.05
N LEU A 34 -6.02 -4.36 1.72
CA LEU A 34 -5.15 -3.38 2.37
C LEU A 34 -5.50 -3.20 3.86
N GLU A 35 -6.78 -3.06 4.18
CA GLU A 35 -7.25 -2.94 5.56
C GLU A 35 -6.89 -4.18 6.39
N ARG A 36 -7.04 -5.38 5.82
CA ARG A 36 -6.65 -6.64 6.46
C ARG A 36 -5.15 -6.68 6.73
N THR A 37 -4.33 -6.25 5.76
CA THR A 37 -2.87 -6.16 5.92
C THR A 37 -2.50 -5.24 7.07
N LEU A 38 -3.07 -4.04 7.10
CA LEU A 38 -2.85 -3.09 8.19
C LEU A 38 -3.23 -3.70 9.55
N LYS A 39 -4.41 -4.33 9.63
CA LYS A 39 -4.90 -4.97 10.86
C LYS A 39 -3.98 -6.11 11.31
N GLN A 40 -3.52 -6.93 10.38
CA GLN A 40 -2.61 -8.04 10.69
C GLN A 40 -1.22 -7.57 11.14
N GLN A 41 -0.69 -6.53 10.53
CA GLN A 41 0.65 -6.05 10.83
C GLN A 41 0.71 -5.16 12.08
N LEU A 42 -0.31 -4.37 12.31
CA LEU A 42 -0.27 -3.34 13.35
C LEU A 42 -1.27 -3.58 14.49
N PHE A 43 -2.45 -4.07 14.19
CA PHE A 43 -3.54 -4.24 15.14
C PHE A 43 -3.79 -5.71 15.53
N SER A 44 -2.73 -6.54 15.49
CA SER A 44 -2.79 -7.96 15.87
C SER A 44 -2.74 -8.20 17.39
N GLY A 45 -2.54 -7.17 18.18
CA GLY A 45 -2.50 -7.23 19.64
C GLY A 45 -3.87 -7.58 20.27
N PRO A 46 -3.91 -7.78 21.60
CA PRO A 46 -5.15 -8.08 22.32
C PRO A 46 -6.23 -7.02 22.02
N ASN A 47 -7.43 -7.50 21.68
CA ASN A 47 -8.59 -6.67 21.33
C ASN A 47 -8.38 -5.76 20.10
N GLY A 48 -7.46 -6.09 19.18
CA GLY A 48 -7.20 -5.28 17.99
C GLY A 48 -6.59 -3.92 18.30
N ARG A 49 -5.77 -3.81 19.35
CA ARG A 49 -5.16 -2.57 19.82
C ARG A 49 -3.70 -2.47 19.49
N TYR A 50 -3.28 -1.28 19.12
CA TYR A 50 -1.88 -0.91 19.02
C TYR A 50 -1.53 0.11 20.09
N TYR A 51 -0.61 -0.24 20.98
CA TYR A 51 -0.19 0.62 22.09
C TYR A 51 0.98 1.53 21.65
N LEU A 52 0.72 2.83 21.61
CA LEU A 52 1.73 3.87 21.34
C LEU A 52 2.54 4.19 22.61
N LYS A 53 1.90 4.07 23.78
CA LYS A 53 2.52 4.26 25.08
C LYS A 53 1.88 3.31 26.09
N GLY A 54 2.71 2.65 26.91
CA GLY A 54 2.22 1.66 27.87
C GLY A 54 1.84 0.32 27.20
N ASN A 55 0.98 -0.42 27.86
CA ASN A 55 0.44 -1.73 27.41
C ASN A 55 -0.94 -1.97 28.02
N ALA A 56 -1.52 -3.16 27.80
CA ALA A 56 -2.84 -3.53 28.27
C ALA A 56 -3.00 -3.46 29.81
N GLN A 57 -1.90 -3.64 30.56
CA GLN A 57 -1.86 -3.60 32.02
C GLN A 57 -1.49 -2.21 32.56
N SER A 58 -1.05 -1.29 31.70
CA SER A 58 -0.63 0.04 32.14
C SER A 58 -1.83 0.93 32.46
N PRO A 59 -1.98 1.46 33.68
CA PRO A 59 -3.07 2.38 34.04
C PRO A 59 -3.09 3.63 33.17
N CYS A 60 -1.91 4.22 32.89
CA CYS A 60 -1.74 5.32 31.94
C CYS A 60 -1.21 4.75 30.61
N SER A 61 -1.99 4.87 29.55
CA SER A 61 -1.67 4.33 28.24
C SER A 61 -2.26 5.18 27.12
N ILE A 62 -1.64 5.08 25.93
CA ILE A 62 -2.16 5.62 24.68
C ILE A 62 -2.23 4.46 23.70
N TYR A 63 -3.38 4.21 23.12
CA TYR A 63 -3.54 3.18 22.11
C TYR A 63 -4.50 3.62 21.00
N ALA A 64 -4.34 2.97 19.86
CA ALA A 64 -5.21 3.10 18.70
C ALA A 64 -5.93 1.77 18.46
N GLU A 65 -7.17 1.83 17.98
CA GLU A 65 -8.01 0.68 17.63
C GLU A 65 -8.98 1.04 16.50
N ASP A 66 -9.72 0.06 16.01
CA ASP A 66 -10.83 0.24 15.06
C ASP A 66 -10.39 0.94 13.76
N ALA A 67 -9.30 0.44 13.16
CA ALA A 67 -8.79 0.99 11.91
C ALA A 67 -9.68 0.60 10.72
N HIS A 68 -10.12 1.61 9.97
CA HIS A 68 -10.89 1.47 8.74
C HIS A 68 -10.25 2.26 7.60
N MET A 69 -10.33 1.71 6.39
CA MET A 69 -9.84 2.37 5.19
C MET A 69 -10.97 2.82 4.27
N SER A 70 -10.72 3.91 3.57
CA SER A 70 -11.53 4.36 2.44
C SER A 70 -10.65 4.95 1.36
N PHE A 71 -11.09 4.88 0.12
CA PHE A 71 -10.44 5.55 -0.99
C PHE A 71 -11.18 6.85 -1.28
N VAL A 72 -10.42 7.95 -1.35
CA VAL A 72 -10.97 9.28 -1.60
C VAL A 72 -10.11 9.94 -2.68
N GLN A 73 -10.67 10.07 -3.87
CA GLN A 73 -9.95 10.53 -5.06
C GLN A 73 -8.71 9.66 -5.34
N ASP A 74 -7.52 10.25 -5.28
CA ASP A 74 -6.22 9.61 -5.48
C ASP A 74 -5.51 9.20 -4.19
N ARG A 75 -6.23 9.18 -3.06
CA ARG A 75 -5.64 8.94 -1.74
C ARG A 75 -6.34 7.81 -0.97
N ILE A 76 -5.57 7.13 -0.19
CA ILE A 76 -6.05 6.17 0.80
C ILE A 76 -6.16 6.87 2.13
N VAL A 77 -7.35 6.85 2.70
CA VAL A 77 -7.65 7.47 4.00
C VAL A 77 -7.82 6.38 5.03
N VAL A 78 -7.02 6.43 6.08
CA VAL A 78 -7.11 5.54 7.25
C VAL A 78 -7.69 6.30 8.42
N ARG A 79 -8.84 5.85 8.89
CA ARG A 79 -9.51 6.35 10.11
C ARG A 79 -9.38 5.35 11.22
N LEU A 80 -9.13 5.83 12.43
CA LEU A 80 -9.01 5.00 13.62
C LEU A 80 -9.49 5.78 14.86
N LYS A 81 -9.77 5.05 15.94
CA LYS A 81 -10.04 5.63 17.25
C LYS A 81 -8.79 5.59 18.10
N THR A 82 -8.49 6.70 18.74
CA THR A 82 -7.38 6.81 19.68
C THR A 82 -7.92 7.03 21.08
N HIS A 83 -7.34 6.31 22.03
CA HIS A 83 -7.64 6.41 23.45
C HIS A 83 -6.37 6.78 24.20
N ALA A 84 -6.46 7.81 25.03
CA ALA A 84 -5.34 8.26 25.84
C ALA A 84 -5.78 8.42 27.29
N ARG A 85 -5.03 7.80 28.20
CA ARG A 85 -5.07 8.07 29.64
C ARG A 85 -3.75 8.72 29.99
N LEU A 86 -3.79 10.07 30.14
CA LEU A 86 -2.61 10.91 30.39
C LEU A 86 -2.62 11.38 31.83
N GLY A 87 -1.50 11.19 32.53
CA GLY A 87 -1.39 11.58 33.93
C GLY A 87 -0.29 10.84 34.68
N ARG A 88 -0.41 10.83 36.00
CA ARG A 88 0.51 10.12 36.90
C ARG A 88 -0.11 8.79 37.33
N GLN A 89 0.70 7.74 37.30
CA GLN A 89 0.28 6.45 37.86
C GLN A 89 0.38 6.47 39.38
N MET A 90 -0.71 6.18 40.06
CA MET A 90 -0.79 6.08 41.52
C MET A 90 -1.73 4.93 41.91
N GLY A 91 -1.25 4.01 42.77
CA GLY A 91 -2.06 2.91 43.31
C GLY A 91 -2.78 2.06 42.27
N GLY A 92 -2.15 1.78 41.12
CA GLY A 92 -2.76 1.00 40.03
C GLY A 92 -3.75 1.77 39.14
N SER A 93 -3.99 3.05 39.41
CA SER A 93 -4.86 3.93 38.63
C SER A 93 -4.07 5.04 37.91
N CYS A 94 -4.63 5.57 36.81
CA CYS A 94 -4.09 6.75 36.14
C CYS A 94 -4.83 7.99 36.65
N LEU A 95 -4.15 8.83 37.41
CA LEU A 95 -4.68 10.13 37.85
C LEU A 95 -4.37 11.20 36.80
N GLY A 96 -5.40 11.68 36.09
CA GLY A 96 -5.27 12.65 35.03
C GLY A 96 -6.47 12.67 34.11
N ILE A 97 -6.25 12.91 32.83
CA ILE A 97 -7.32 13.02 31.83
C ILE A 97 -7.45 11.74 31.01
N ALA A 98 -8.69 11.41 30.65
CA ALA A 98 -9.02 10.36 29.70
C ALA A 98 -9.65 11.00 28.46
N LEU A 99 -9.12 10.66 27.29
CA LEU A 99 -9.56 11.18 26.00
C LEU A 99 -9.87 10.03 25.05
N SER A 100 -10.90 10.19 24.24
CA SER A 100 -11.20 9.30 23.11
C SER A 100 -11.46 10.17 21.88
N LEU A 101 -10.62 10.06 20.86
CA LEU A 101 -10.63 10.95 19.72
C LEU A 101 -10.50 10.15 18.43
N PRO A 102 -11.22 10.53 17.35
CA PRO A 102 -10.92 10.04 16.02
C PRO A 102 -9.57 10.57 15.55
N ALA A 103 -8.84 9.77 14.80
CA ALA A 103 -7.63 10.19 14.12
C ALA A 103 -7.71 9.75 12.67
N GLU A 104 -7.18 10.57 11.78
CA GLU A 104 -7.19 10.33 10.34
C GLU A 104 -5.81 10.62 9.75
N VAL A 105 -5.40 9.77 8.82
CA VAL A 105 -4.24 10.00 7.97
C VAL A 105 -4.60 9.63 6.54
N SER A 106 -4.22 10.48 5.59
CA SER A 106 -4.34 10.19 4.17
C SER A 106 -2.96 10.01 3.55
N VAL A 107 -2.81 9.02 2.67
CA VAL A 107 -1.57 8.69 1.97
C VAL A 107 -1.83 8.53 0.48
N ALA A 108 -0.82 8.85 -0.35
CA ALA A 108 -0.84 8.55 -1.77
C ALA A 108 -0.13 7.22 -2.03
N PRO A 109 -0.64 6.35 -2.92
CA PRO A 109 0.09 5.16 -3.36
C PRO A 109 1.40 5.54 -4.02
N ASP A 110 2.42 4.72 -3.83
CA ASP A 110 3.75 4.92 -4.43
C ASP A 110 4.40 3.57 -4.77
N ALA A 111 5.15 3.52 -5.88
CA ALA A 111 5.88 2.35 -6.28
C ALA A 111 7.28 2.38 -5.68
N GLU A 112 7.63 1.35 -4.93
CA GLU A 112 8.97 1.14 -4.40
C GLU A 112 9.51 -0.19 -4.96
N GLU A 113 10.14 -0.16 -6.14
CA GLU A 113 10.62 -1.35 -6.86
C GLU A 113 9.49 -2.38 -7.10
N GLU A 114 9.52 -3.52 -6.38
CA GLU A 114 8.51 -4.58 -6.42
C GLU A 114 7.41 -4.41 -5.36
N THR A 115 7.44 -3.30 -4.61
CA THR A 115 6.57 -3.09 -3.44
C THR A 115 5.59 -1.96 -3.69
N ILE A 116 4.33 -2.22 -3.37
CA ILE A 116 3.29 -1.19 -3.23
C ILE A 116 3.56 -0.46 -1.92
N GLY A 117 4.09 0.76 -2.03
CA GLY A 117 4.38 1.64 -0.92
C GLY A 117 3.37 2.79 -0.82
N PHE A 118 3.61 3.69 0.14
CA PHE A 118 2.74 4.84 0.40
C PHE A 118 3.57 6.04 0.81
N ARG A 119 3.29 7.19 0.21
CA ARG A 119 3.99 8.46 0.44
C ARG A 119 3.05 9.59 0.80
N ASP A 120 3.60 10.77 1.06
CA ASP A 120 2.87 12.02 1.30
C ASP A 120 1.77 11.84 2.37
N ALA A 121 2.16 11.29 3.52
CA ALA A 121 1.24 11.11 4.63
C ALA A 121 0.80 12.48 5.21
N ARG A 122 -0.48 12.80 5.04
CA ARG A 122 -1.11 14.01 5.57
C ARG A 122 -1.95 13.64 6.77
N VAL A 123 -1.74 14.34 7.84
CA VAL A 123 -2.47 14.17 9.10
C VAL A 123 -3.14 15.48 9.41
N ASP A 124 -4.46 15.45 9.52
CA ASP A 124 -5.22 16.57 10.02
C ASP A 124 -5.00 16.71 11.54
N LYS A 125 -5.43 17.83 12.10
CA LYS A 125 -5.30 18.09 13.52
C LYS A 125 -6.01 17.00 14.32
N VAL A 126 -5.23 16.24 15.09
CA VAL A 126 -5.74 15.11 15.87
C VAL A 126 -6.37 15.57 17.17
N SER A 127 -5.75 16.55 17.84
CA SER A 127 -6.15 16.99 19.19
C SER A 127 -5.69 18.41 19.49
N ASP A 128 -6.35 19.07 20.45
CA ASP A 128 -5.88 20.32 21.04
C ASP A 128 -4.77 20.06 22.09
N HIS A 129 -4.55 18.81 22.50
CA HIS A 129 -3.53 18.44 23.46
C HIS A 129 -2.18 18.17 22.75
N GLN A 130 -1.20 19.04 23.01
CA GLN A 130 0.12 18.97 22.39
C GLN A 130 0.84 17.65 22.68
N GLU A 131 0.76 17.14 23.91
CA GLU A 131 1.39 15.86 24.29
C GLU A 131 0.86 14.68 23.48
N LEU A 132 -0.45 14.66 23.22
CA LEU A 132 -1.07 13.61 22.41
C LEU A 132 -0.65 13.72 20.95
N ASN A 133 -0.60 14.91 20.40
CA ASN A 133 -0.13 15.15 19.03
C ASN A 133 1.34 14.75 18.85
N PHE A 134 2.19 14.96 19.84
CA PHE A 134 3.58 14.55 19.80
C PHE A 134 3.75 13.04 19.62
N VAL A 135 2.85 12.23 20.19
CA VAL A 135 2.87 10.76 20.06
C VAL A 135 2.13 10.29 18.80
N LEU A 136 0.95 10.87 18.52
CA LEU A 136 0.10 10.40 17.41
C LEU A 136 0.63 10.79 16.04
N THR A 137 1.19 11.98 15.87
CA THR A 137 1.63 12.44 14.56
C THR A 137 2.72 11.54 13.92
N PRO A 138 3.78 11.14 14.63
CA PRO A 138 4.75 10.19 14.09
C PRO A 138 4.14 8.82 13.77
N PHE A 139 3.24 8.33 14.62
CA PHE A 139 2.52 7.08 14.40
C PHE A 139 1.71 7.11 13.11
N LEU A 140 0.89 8.13 12.92
CA LEU A 140 0.04 8.29 11.74
C LEU A 140 0.88 8.49 10.46
N ARG A 141 1.95 9.29 10.53
CA ARG A 141 2.75 9.65 9.34
C ARG A 141 3.76 8.58 8.92
N ARG A 142 4.23 7.74 9.83
CA ARG A 142 5.29 6.77 9.54
C ARG A 142 4.84 5.34 9.75
N GLN A 143 4.28 5.03 10.91
CA GLN A 143 3.94 3.65 11.26
C GLN A 143 2.77 3.12 10.43
N ILE A 144 1.70 3.90 10.27
CA ILE A 144 0.54 3.49 9.46
C ILE A 144 0.97 3.20 8.01
N PRO A 145 1.60 4.12 7.25
CA PRO A 145 2.00 3.84 5.88
C PRO A 145 2.96 2.65 5.75
N SER A 146 3.93 2.52 6.66
CA SER A 146 4.88 1.40 6.62
C SER A 146 4.23 0.04 6.85
N SER A 147 3.18 -0.01 7.67
CA SER A 147 2.43 -1.24 7.99
C SER A 147 1.38 -1.61 6.93
N MET A 148 1.20 -0.78 5.91
CA MET A 148 0.32 -1.06 4.77
C MET A 148 1.09 -1.60 3.56
N LYS A 149 2.42 -1.56 3.56
CA LYS A 149 3.24 -1.98 2.43
C LYS A 149 2.99 -3.44 2.05
N LEU A 150 2.89 -3.69 0.75
CA LEU A 150 2.66 -5.01 0.16
C LEU A 150 3.74 -5.28 -0.88
N ASN A 151 4.46 -6.40 -0.76
CA ASN A 151 5.34 -6.86 -1.81
C ASN A 151 4.50 -7.51 -2.93
N ALA A 152 4.36 -6.82 -4.07
CA ALA A 152 3.56 -7.26 -5.20
C ALA A 152 4.15 -8.52 -5.85
N ALA A 153 5.49 -8.62 -5.91
CA ALA A 153 6.17 -9.79 -6.45
C ALA A 153 5.91 -11.03 -5.59
N ASP A 154 5.94 -10.90 -4.26
CA ASP A 154 5.64 -12.02 -3.36
C ASP A 154 4.18 -12.47 -3.45
N LEU A 155 3.24 -11.54 -3.59
CA LEU A 155 1.84 -11.86 -3.82
C LEU A 155 1.66 -12.66 -5.12
N LEU A 156 2.29 -12.21 -6.19
CA LEU A 156 2.23 -12.89 -7.49
C LEU A 156 2.94 -14.25 -7.45
N ARG A 157 4.13 -14.35 -6.82
CA ARG A 157 4.84 -15.64 -6.63
C ARG A 157 3.99 -16.65 -5.87
N LYS A 158 3.28 -16.22 -4.81
CA LYS A 158 2.36 -17.09 -4.05
C LYS A 158 1.18 -17.56 -4.90
N ALA A 159 0.58 -16.66 -5.70
CA ALA A 159 -0.50 -17.00 -6.60
C ALA A 159 -0.05 -18.02 -7.68
N LEU A 160 1.13 -17.81 -8.28
CA LEU A 160 1.71 -18.72 -9.27
C LEU A 160 2.07 -20.09 -8.67
N ALA A 161 2.58 -20.15 -7.44
CA ALA A 161 2.87 -21.41 -6.76
C ALA A 161 1.60 -22.27 -6.56
N GLY A 162 0.46 -21.64 -6.27
CA GLY A 162 -0.84 -22.34 -6.22
C GLY A 162 -1.27 -22.90 -7.58
N SER A 163 -0.98 -22.21 -8.68
CA SER A 163 -1.29 -22.65 -10.04
C SER A 163 -0.47 -23.86 -10.47
N THR A 164 0.79 -23.99 -10.02
CA THR A 164 1.67 -25.13 -10.34
C THR A 164 1.08 -26.46 -9.90
N ALA A 165 0.43 -26.50 -8.74
CA ALA A 165 -0.19 -27.70 -8.19
C ALA A 165 -1.35 -28.22 -9.06
N SER A 166 -2.00 -27.37 -9.85
CA SER A 166 -3.15 -27.74 -10.69
C SER A 166 -2.77 -28.00 -12.15
N SER A 167 -1.71 -27.37 -12.68
CA SER A 167 -1.35 -27.42 -14.08
C SER A 167 -0.20 -28.37 -14.43
N GLY A 168 0.61 -28.76 -13.41
CA GLY A 168 1.82 -29.55 -13.62
C GLY A 168 3.02 -28.76 -14.18
N TYR A 169 2.83 -27.50 -14.54
CA TYR A 169 3.90 -26.62 -15.01
C TYR A 169 4.43 -25.75 -13.88
N LYS A 170 5.75 -25.66 -13.73
CA LYS A 170 6.37 -24.75 -12.77
C LYS A 170 6.53 -23.37 -13.40
N VAL A 171 5.68 -22.42 -12.97
CA VAL A 171 5.77 -21.03 -13.39
C VAL A 171 6.55 -20.25 -12.32
N THR A 172 7.57 -19.50 -12.75
CA THR A 172 8.44 -18.73 -11.85
C THR A 172 8.47 -17.27 -12.30
N LEU A 173 8.18 -16.35 -11.40
CA LEU A 173 8.36 -14.92 -11.59
C LEU A 173 9.82 -14.56 -11.26
N GLN A 174 10.57 -14.08 -12.27
CA GLN A 174 11.98 -13.69 -12.12
C GLN A 174 12.12 -12.25 -11.67
N ARG A 175 11.34 -11.34 -12.28
CA ARG A 175 11.35 -9.92 -12.00
C ARG A 175 9.92 -9.39 -12.09
N LEU A 176 9.63 -8.38 -11.29
CA LEU A 176 8.43 -7.56 -11.39
C LEU A 176 8.82 -6.09 -11.34
N LYS A 177 8.18 -5.27 -12.15
CA LYS A 177 8.33 -3.81 -12.10
C LYS A 177 6.95 -3.18 -12.10
N ILE A 178 6.72 -2.31 -11.13
CA ILE A 178 5.49 -1.52 -11.05
C ILE A 178 5.67 -0.27 -11.93
N HIS A 179 4.74 -0.05 -12.85
CA HIS A 179 4.73 1.11 -13.75
C HIS A 179 3.85 2.23 -13.24
N SER A 180 2.63 1.89 -12.85
CA SER A 180 1.68 2.88 -12.36
C SER A 180 0.75 2.28 -11.31
N MET A 181 0.16 3.17 -10.52
CA MET A 181 -0.88 2.81 -9.56
C MET A 181 -1.97 3.86 -9.58
N GLN A 182 -3.21 3.41 -9.60
CA GLN A 182 -4.39 4.27 -9.62
C GLN A 182 -5.48 3.70 -8.72
N ILE A 183 -6.18 4.58 -8.02
CA ILE A 183 -7.38 4.20 -7.28
C ILE A 183 -8.56 4.24 -8.24
N GLN A 184 -9.24 3.10 -8.40
CA GLN A 184 -10.44 2.96 -9.22
C GLN A 184 -11.56 2.32 -8.40
N GLY A 185 -12.52 3.13 -7.98
CA GLY A 185 -13.58 2.68 -7.06
C GLY A 185 -13.02 2.19 -5.73
N ASP A 186 -13.30 0.94 -5.38
CA ASP A 186 -12.80 0.30 -4.15
C ASP A 186 -11.52 -0.53 -4.36
N ASN A 187 -10.81 -0.32 -5.46
CA ASN A 187 -9.58 -1.04 -5.77
C ASN A 187 -8.40 -0.08 -6.01
N LEU A 188 -7.22 -0.50 -5.56
CA LEU A 188 -5.95 0.01 -6.02
C LEU A 188 -5.52 -0.86 -7.21
N VAL A 189 -5.58 -0.29 -8.40
CA VAL A 189 -5.13 -0.91 -9.65
C VAL A 189 -3.65 -0.64 -9.81
N VAL A 190 -2.86 -1.71 -9.91
CA VAL A 190 -1.40 -1.67 -10.03
C VAL A 190 -1.02 -2.29 -11.37
N ASP A 191 -0.44 -1.48 -12.23
CA ASP A 191 0.05 -1.88 -13.53
C ASP A 191 1.49 -2.37 -13.41
N VAL A 192 1.74 -3.63 -13.79
CA VAL A 192 3.03 -4.28 -13.60
C VAL A 192 3.52 -4.99 -14.86
N ASP A 193 4.83 -4.95 -15.07
CA ASP A 193 5.53 -5.86 -15.99
C ASP A 193 6.22 -6.96 -15.20
N GLY A 194 6.17 -8.19 -15.71
CA GLY A 194 6.80 -9.33 -15.07
C GLY A 194 7.48 -10.27 -16.06
N ASP A 195 8.69 -10.67 -15.73
CA ASP A 195 9.41 -11.72 -16.48
C ASP A 195 9.04 -13.09 -15.88
N LEU A 196 8.31 -13.90 -16.66
CA LEU A 196 7.89 -15.23 -16.27
C LEU A 196 8.71 -16.29 -17.02
N SER A 197 9.11 -17.35 -16.33
CA SER A 197 9.66 -18.57 -16.94
C SER A 197 8.79 -19.78 -16.61
N ILE A 198 8.61 -20.65 -17.59
CA ILE A 198 7.84 -21.91 -17.47
C ILE A 198 8.80 -23.08 -17.65
N GLN A 199 8.78 -24.02 -16.73
CA GLN A 199 9.59 -25.25 -16.74
C GLN A 199 8.72 -26.47 -16.57
#